data_a969c5265501fffad3fdd97a69b3c9d5
#
_entry.id   a969c5265501fffad3fdd97a69b3c9d5
#
_cell.length_a   1.000
_cell.length_b   1.000
_cell.length_c   1.000
_cell.angle_alpha   90.00
_cell.angle_beta   90.00
_cell.angle_gamma   90.00
#
_symmetry.space_group_name_H-M   'P 1'
#
loop_
_entity.id
_entity.type
_entity.pdbx_description
1 polymer ?
#
loop_
_entity_poly.entity_id
_entity_poly.type
_entity_poly.pdbx_seq_one_letter_code
_entity_poly.pdbx_strand_id
1 'polypeptide(L)'
;GFPYCFCHQFTTYPVDRPEGFSKSEAAGWETGGQTGLGKDVSVILVMNEAFSDLTDQPMFNWAEETDPLPHLHALQKDPHALSGHIVVPGFAGGTANTEFDALTGMQTNALSVTATSAMRVVNRNLDSLFRVFGADGYRTSFYHPGDAWFYNRENVYRWLGAEHEVFAKDMKNLEYKGRWVTDDYMAGLIEEEFETAVSEGRPLFNYTTTIQNHMSYTADKYGEGYVFPPVSTTADISPETRSMLEVYTEGVRDADAMLGRLTAYFAEREEPVVLVFYGDHLPYLGDNQKGYAELGSEVTAAENDRTDILCSYKTPYVIWANSAAAETLDWDSAVASLELPEDGVISAAFLGSTLLDLTGRTGEDPWFDFLGSLRRTAPVVQKKTYTPDYLTHEKKY
;
A
#
# COMPACT_ATOMS: atom_id res chain seq x y z
N GLY A 1 4.23 34.56 -13.59
CA GLY A 1 3.03 34.28 -14.39
C GLY A 1 3.11 32.95 -15.12
N PHE A 2 2.07 32.60 -15.87
CA PHE A 2 1.93 31.30 -16.56
C PHE A 2 3.18 30.83 -17.33
N PRO A 3 3.89 31.69 -18.11
CA PRO A 3 5.10 31.24 -18.81
C PRO A 3 6.23 30.80 -17.85
N TYR A 4 6.38 31.47 -16.71
CA TYR A 4 7.37 31.08 -15.70
C TYR A 4 7.02 29.71 -15.08
N CYS A 5 5.76 29.52 -14.65
CA CYS A 5 5.31 28.27 -14.10
C CYS A 5 5.42 27.13 -15.12
N PHE A 6 5.09 27.41 -16.38
CA PHE A 6 5.22 26.42 -17.47
C PHE A 6 6.69 26.03 -17.70
N CYS A 7 7.58 27.02 -17.86
CA CYS A 7 9.00 26.73 -18.02
C CYS A 7 9.61 26.08 -16.78
N HIS A 8 9.18 26.49 -15.59
CA HIS A 8 9.67 25.95 -14.32
C HIS A 8 9.30 24.45 -14.19
N GLN A 9 8.14 24.04 -14.65
CA GLN A 9 7.75 22.61 -14.66
C GLN A 9 8.68 21.73 -15.52
N PHE A 10 9.29 22.27 -16.55
CA PHE A 10 10.25 21.52 -17.39
C PHE A 10 11.69 21.57 -16.88
N THR A 11 12.00 22.47 -15.98
CA THR A 11 13.38 22.71 -15.50
C THR A 11 13.64 22.23 -14.08
N THR A 12 12.59 21.86 -13.32
CA THR A 12 12.70 21.59 -11.87
C THR A 12 12.68 20.13 -11.48
N TYR A 13 12.81 19.20 -12.43
CA TYR A 13 12.90 17.78 -12.15
C TYR A 13 14.18 17.10 -12.67
N PRO A 14 15.37 17.70 -12.60
CA PRO A 14 16.57 16.93 -12.75
C PRO A 14 16.75 16.09 -11.47
N VAL A 15 16.52 14.80 -11.57
CA VAL A 15 17.09 13.87 -10.61
C VAL A 15 18.59 13.87 -10.92
N ASP A 16 19.40 14.44 -10.05
CA ASP A 16 20.82 14.40 -10.21
C ASP A 16 21.27 12.94 -10.20
N ARG A 17 22.16 12.62 -11.13
CA ARG A 17 22.73 11.29 -11.20
C ARG A 17 23.56 11.05 -9.93
N PRO A 18 23.30 9.98 -9.14
CA PRO A 18 24.10 9.72 -7.95
C PRO A 18 25.58 9.65 -8.28
N GLU A 19 26.43 10.18 -7.39
CA GLU A 19 27.87 10.07 -7.50
C GLU A 19 28.27 8.59 -7.50
N GLY A 20 29.11 8.18 -8.45
CA GLY A 20 29.54 6.79 -8.59
C GLY A 20 28.57 5.89 -9.35
N PHE A 21 27.41 6.36 -9.81
CA PHE A 21 26.49 5.55 -10.60
C PHE A 21 27.12 5.08 -11.92
N SER A 22 27.10 3.77 -12.13
CA SER A 22 27.54 3.12 -13.38
C SER A 22 26.43 2.24 -13.93
N LYS A 23 26.01 2.53 -15.17
CA LYS A 23 25.05 1.67 -15.88
C LYS A 23 25.57 0.24 -16.09
N SER A 24 26.89 0.08 -16.24
CA SER A 24 27.52 -1.22 -16.43
C SER A 24 27.54 -2.05 -15.16
N GLU A 25 27.68 -1.41 -14.00
CA GLU A 25 27.58 -2.10 -12.70
C GLU A 25 26.14 -2.53 -12.43
N ALA A 26 25.16 -1.62 -12.64
CA ALA A 26 23.75 -1.94 -12.48
C ALA A 26 23.29 -3.08 -13.44
N ALA A 27 23.83 -3.10 -14.66
CA ALA A 27 23.52 -4.16 -15.62
C ALA A 27 24.25 -5.49 -15.35
N GLY A 28 25.22 -5.48 -14.47
CA GLY A 28 26.02 -6.65 -14.08
C GLY A 28 25.51 -7.38 -12.84
N TRP A 29 24.40 -6.97 -12.26
CA TRP A 29 23.81 -7.68 -11.14
C TRP A 29 23.24 -9.01 -11.61
N GLU A 30 23.73 -10.09 -11.01
CA GLU A 30 23.27 -11.43 -11.32
C GLU A 30 21.94 -11.69 -10.56
N THR A 31 21.01 -12.31 -11.29
CA THR A 31 19.76 -12.80 -10.70
C THR A 31 19.98 -14.11 -9.97
N GLY A 32 19.26 -14.33 -8.87
CA GLY A 32 19.24 -15.59 -8.16
C GLY A 32 18.59 -16.72 -8.98
N GLY A 33 18.58 -17.93 -8.45
CA GLY A 33 17.87 -19.06 -9.07
C GLY A 33 16.38 -19.03 -8.74
N GLN A 34 15.53 -19.21 -9.76
CA GLN A 34 14.09 -19.32 -9.59
C GLN A 34 13.70 -20.66 -8.98
N THR A 35 12.74 -20.68 -8.08
CA THR A 35 12.07 -21.90 -7.63
C THR A 35 10.87 -22.26 -8.51
N GLY A 36 10.20 -21.25 -9.06
CA GLY A 36 9.01 -21.42 -9.90
C GLY A 36 7.77 -21.92 -9.17
N LEU A 37 7.82 -22.07 -7.86
CA LEU A 37 6.73 -22.68 -7.06
C LEU A 37 5.43 -21.90 -7.10
N GLY A 38 5.49 -20.58 -7.21
CA GLY A 38 4.31 -19.71 -7.16
C GLY A 38 3.77 -19.25 -8.51
N LYS A 39 4.14 -19.90 -9.63
CA LYS A 39 3.75 -19.41 -10.97
C LYS A 39 2.25 -19.46 -11.26
N ASP A 40 1.50 -20.30 -10.55
CA ASP A 40 0.05 -20.40 -10.69
C ASP A 40 -0.72 -19.71 -9.55
N VAL A 41 0.00 -19.05 -8.62
CA VAL A 41 -0.61 -18.37 -7.48
C VAL A 41 -1.10 -17.00 -7.90
N SER A 42 -2.41 -16.76 -7.86
CA SER A 42 -2.99 -15.43 -8.06
C SER A 42 -2.59 -14.49 -6.92
N VAL A 43 -2.28 -13.23 -7.26
CA VAL A 43 -1.83 -12.21 -6.31
C VAL A 43 -2.74 -11.00 -6.40
N ILE A 44 -3.45 -10.72 -5.31
CA ILE A 44 -4.40 -9.62 -5.20
C ILE A 44 -3.82 -8.59 -4.23
N LEU A 45 -3.55 -7.38 -4.71
CA LEU A 45 -3.10 -6.27 -3.87
C LEU A 45 -4.19 -5.24 -3.74
N VAL A 46 -4.61 -4.97 -2.51
CA VAL A 46 -5.51 -3.87 -2.17
C VAL A 46 -4.76 -2.82 -1.37
N MET A 47 -4.58 -1.66 -1.94
CA MET A 47 -4.16 -0.46 -1.23
C MET A 47 -5.40 0.33 -0.84
N ASN A 48 -5.69 0.37 0.44
CA ASN A 48 -6.90 1.00 0.94
C ASN A 48 -6.63 2.43 1.45
N GLU A 49 -7.50 3.34 1.05
CA GLU A 49 -7.41 4.78 1.33
C GLU A 49 -7.40 5.06 2.84
N ALA A 50 -6.33 5.68 3.29
CA ALA A 50 -6.09 6.09 4.67
C ALA A 50 -6.27 4.96 5.71
N PHE A 51 -6.09 3.69 5.31
CA PHE A 51 -6.23 2.55 6.21
C PHE A 51 -5.10 2.55 7.25
N SER A 52 -5.46 2.66 8.51
CA SER A 52 -4.52 2.59 9.61
C SER A 52 -5.16 1.99 10.85
N ASP A 53 -4.35 1.39 11.70
CA ASP A 53 -4.78 0.86 12.98
C ASP A 53 -4.54 1.90 14.09
N LEU A 54 -5.62 2.59 14.46
CA LEU A 54 -5.56 3.54 15.58
C LEU A 54 -5.62 2.83 16.95
N THR A 55 -5.95 1.54 17.01
CA THR A 55 -5.97 0.79 18.27
C THR A 55 -4.55 0.60 18.82
N ASP A 56 -3.53 0.71 17.96
CA ASP A 56 -2.12 0.73 18.36
C ASP A 56 -1.72 2.01 19.12
N GLN A 57 -2.56 3.04 19.11
CA GLN A 57 -2.26 4.28 19.81
C GLN A 57 -2.46 4.14 21.32
N PRO A 58 -1.57 4.70 22.16
CA PRO A 58 -1.54 4.44 23.60
C PRO A 58 -2.85 4.76 24.35
N MET A 59 -3.67 5.65 23.81
CA MET A 59 -4.88 6.13 24.46
C MET A 59 -6.18 5.64 23.82
N PHE A 60 -6.10 4.81 22.80
CA PHE A 60 -7.26 4.07 22.33
C PHE A 60 -7.50 2.84 23.20
N ASN A 61 -8.73 2.65 23.59
CA ASN A 61 -9.13 1.57 24.47
C ASN A 61 -10.36 0.88 23.89
N TRP A 62 -10.10 -0.09 23.02
CA TRP A 62 -11.16 -0.88 22.38
C TRP A 62 -11.42 -2.15 23.18
N ALA A 63 -12.69 -2.41 23.48
CA ALA A 63 -13.11 -3.74 23.87
C ALA A 63 -13.26 -4.60 22.61
N GLU A 64 -13.13 -5.93 22.74
CA GLU A 64 -13.25 -6.85 21.62
C GLU A 64 -14.55 -6.65 20.81
N GLU A 65 -15.65 -6.36 21.50
CA GLU A 65 -16.97 -6.15 20.88
C GLU A 65 -17.07 -4.81 20.11
N THR A 66 -16.14 -3.89 20.31
CA THR A 66 -16.11 -2.57 19.67
C THR A 66 -14.89 -2.37 18.78
N ASP A 67 -14.12 -3.42 18.57
CA ASP A 67 -12.95 -3.42 17.69
C ASP A 67 -13.33 -2.93 16.29
N PRO A 68 -12.66 -1.88 15.77
CA PRO A 68 -12.93 -1.40 14.42
C PRO A 68 -12.28 -2.25 13.33
N LEU A 69 -11.35 -3.16 13.69
CA LEU A 69 -10.49 -3.93 12.80
C LEU A 69 -10.47 -5.43 13.15
N PRO A 70 -11.63 -6.07 13.42
CA PRO A 70 -11.65 -7.46 13.88
C PRO A 70 -11.05 -8.43 12.87
N HIS A 71 -11.17 -8.19 11.56
CA HIS A 71 -10.60 -9.06 10.53
C HIS A 71 -9.09 -8.91 10.42
N LEU A 72 -8.56 -7.68 10.46
CA LEU A 72 -7.12 -7.45 10.51
C LEU A 72 -6.49 -8.12 11.74
N HIS A 73 -7.06 -7.91 12.93
CA HIS A 73 -6.56 -8.48 14.17
C HIS A 73 -6.69 -10.02 14.24
N ALA A 74 -7.66 -10.59 13.53
CA ALA A 74 -7.75 -12.03 13.34
C ALA A 74 -6.64 -12.55 12.44
N LEU A 75 -6.40 -11.88 11.30
CA LEU A 75 -5.35 -12.25 10.35
C LEU A 75 -3.94 -12.10 10.91
N GLN A 76 -3.69 -11.13 11.79
CA GLN A 76 -2.42 -11.00 12.50
C GLN A 76 -2.07 -12.22 13.37
N LYS A 77 -3.03 -13.09 13.64
CA LYS A 77 -2.89 -14.34 14.41
C LYS A 77 -3.03 -15.59 13.54
N ASP A 78 -3.33 -15.42 12.25
CA ASP A 78 -3.51 -16.52 11.31
C ASP A 78 -2.14 -17.10 10.93
N PRO A 79 -1.95 -18.44 10.99
CA PRO A 79 -0.68 -19.05 10.61
C PRO A 79 -0.33 -18.89 9.13
N HIS A 80 -1.31 -18.62 8.26
CA HIS A 80 -1.10 -18.35 6.84
C HIS A 80 -1.03 -16.84 6.53
N ALA A 81 -0.81 -16.02 7.53
CA ALA A 81 -0.64 -14.59 7.34
C ALA A 81 0.74 -14.10 7.81
N LEU A 82 1.25 -13.13 7.09
CA LEU A 82 2.39 -12.30 7.44
C LEU A 82 1.88 -10.88 7.62
N SER A 83 2.15 -10.25 8.74
CA SER A 83 1.71 -8.89 9.02
C SER A 83 2.82 -8.03 9.60
N GLY A 84 2.65 -6.72 9.49
CA GLY A 84 3.59 -5.75 10.00
C GLY A 84 3.17 -4.33 9.62
N HIS A 85 4.16 -3.43 9.56
CA HIS A 85 3.92 -2.05 9.09
C HIS A 85 4.72 -1.75 7.84
N ILE A 86 4.07 -1.03 6.92
CA ILE A 86 4.71 -0.53 5.71
C ILE A 86 5.01 0.96 5.87
N VAL A 87 6.26 1.35 5.64
CA VAL A 87 6.68 2.75 5.65
C VAL A 87 6.41 3.34 4.27
N VAL A 88 5.45 4.23 4.22
CA VAL A 88 4.95 4.89 3.00
C VAL A 88 5.61 6.25 2.79
N PRO A 89 5.70 6.75 1.54
CA PRO A 89 6.41 8.00 1.24
C PRO A 89 5.69 9.26 1.69
N GLY A 90 4.38 9.19 2.00
CA GLY A 90 3.52 10.33 2.30
C GLY A 90 2.85 10.26 3.67
N PHE A 91 2.39 11.42 4.15
CA PHE A 91 1.54 11.57 5.33
C PHE A 91 0.28 12.36 4.94
N ALA A 92 -0.89 11.86 5.32
CA ALA A 92 -2.19 12.49 5.07
C ALA A 92 -2.43 12.83 3.59
N GLY A 93 -1.93 12.00 2.70
CA GLY A 93 -2.07 12.15 1.25
C GLY A 93 -0.85 11.65 0.49
N GLY A 94 -0.95 11.66 -0.85
CA GLY A 94 0.10 11.17 -1.71
C GLY A 94 -0.08 9.72 -2.15
N THR A 95 -1.31 9.23 -2.17
CA THR A 95 -1.71 7.89 -2.61
C THR A 95 -0.92 7.38 -3.81
N ALA A 96 -0.82 8.18 -4.87
CA ALA A 96 -0.08 7.82 -6.08
C ALA A 96 1.44 7.60 -5.87
N ASN A 97 2.01 8.14 -4.81
CA ASN A 97 3.41 7.90 -4.46
C ASN A 97 3.58 6.52 -3.83
N THR A 98 2.64 6.11 -2.98
CA THR A 98 2.64 4.77 -2.39
C THR A 98 2.34 3.71 -3.45
N GLU A 99 1.42 3.97 -4.40
CA GLU A 99 1.22 3.13 -5.58
C GLU A 99 2.54 2.93 -6.36
N PHE A 100 3.22 4.03 -6.64
CA PHE A 100 4.46 4.02 -7.41
C PHE A 100 5.57 3.22 -6.71
N ASP A 101 5.80 3.50 -5.42
CA ASP A 101 6.81 2.81 -4.64
C ASP A 101 6.53 1.29 -4.56
N ALA A 102 5.29 0.89 -4.26
CA ALA A 102 4.90 -0.51 -4.14
C ALA A 102 5.00 -1.29 -5.46
N LEU A 103 4.58 -0.67 -6.57
CA LEU A 103 4.53 -1.33 -7.88
C LEU A 103 5.86 -1.39 -8.60
N THR A 104 6.75 -0.41 -8.37
CA THR A 104 8.01 -0.30 -9.10
C THR A 104 9.24 -0.56 -8.24
N GLY A 105 9.11 -0.50 -6.93
CA GLY A 105 10.25 -0.50 -6.02
C GLY A 105 11.11 0.76 -6.07
N MET A 106 10.73 1.74 -6.89
CA MET A 106 11.42 3.03 -7.00
C MET A 106 10.90 3.95 -5.91
N GLN A 107 11.81 4.62 -5.21
CA GLN A 107 11.43 5.46 -4.09
C GLN A 107 11.05 6.88 -4.53
N THR A 108 9.80 7.25 -4.33
CA THR A 108 9.32 8.63 -4.57
C THR A 108 10.17 9.66 -3.82
N ASN A 109 10.60 9.33 -2.61
CA ASN A 109 11.42 10.23 -1.78
C ASN A 109 12.85 10.44 -2.31
N ALA A 110 13.33 9.62 -3.25
CA ALA A 110 14.57 9.83 -3.97
C ALA A 110 14.41 10.83 -5.12
N LEU A 111 13.17 11.10 -5.55
CA LEU A 111 12.88 12.12 -6.55
C LEU A 111 13.02 13.53 -5.96
N SER A 112 13.01 14.54 -6.82
CA SER A 112 13.08 15.94 -6.38
C SER A 112 11.97 16.26 -5.37
N VAL A 113 12.33 16.97 -4.29
CA VAL A 113 11.40 17.46 -3.25
C VAL A 113 10.27 18.34 -3.77
N THR A 114 10.34 18.80 -5.00
CA THR A 114 9.29 19.60 -5.67
C THR A 114 8.27 18.72 -6.41
N ALA A 115 8.53 17.42 -6.57
CA ALA A 115 7.58 16.51 -7.19
C ALA A 115 6.44 16.20 -6.21
N THR A 116 5.23 16.65 -6.54
CA THR A 116 4.03 16.36 -5.76
C THR A 116 3.50 14.93 -5.99
N SER A 117 3.95 14.29 -7.07
CA SER A 117 3.65 12.89 -7.39
C SER A 117 4.71 12.33 -8.31
N ALA A 118 5.23 11.15 -7.98
CA ALA A 118 6.14 10.38 -8.82
C ALA A 118 5.54 10.10 -10.20
N MET A 119 4.25 9.82 -10.27
CA MET A 119 3.55 9.52 -11.52
C MET A 119 3.61 10.66 -12.56
N ARG A 120 3.80 11.91 -12.13
CA ARG A 120 3.92 13.05 -13.04
C ARG A 120 5.21 13.07 -13.85
N VAL A 121 6.24 12.39 -13.40
CA VAL A 121 7.52 12.30 -14.11
C VAL A 121 7.65 11.05 -14.95
N VAL A 122 6.75 10.09 -14.79
CA VAL A 122 6.69 8.87 -15.61
C VAL A 122 6.21 9.24 -17.02
N ASN A 123 7.02 8.90 -18.02
CA ASN A 123 6.73 9.18 -19.43
C ASN A 123 7.23 8.07 -20.37
N ARG A 124 7.51 6.90 -19.83
CA ARG A 124 8.02 5.71 -20.56
C ARG A 124 7.73 4.46 -19.77
N ASN A 125 7.91 3.31 -20.41
CA ASN A 125 7.84 2.03 -19.75
C ASN A 125 8.87 1.94 -18.61
N LEU A 126 8.42 1.43 -17.48
CA LEU A 126 9.23 1.16 -16.29
C LEU A 126 9.07 -0.31 -15.90
N ASP A 127 10.09 -0.85 -15.24
CA ASP A 127 9.97 -2.14 -14.56
C ASP A 127 8.93 -2.04 -13.45
N SER A 128 8.10 -3.05 -13.33
CA SER A 128 6.96 -3.06 -12.40
C SER A 128 6.44 -4.48 -12.18
N LEU A 129 5.69 -4.67 -11.12
CA LEU A 129 5.00 -5.94 -10.86
C LEU A 129 4.09 -6.37 -12.02
N PHE A 130 3.38 -5.44 -12.67
CA PHE A 130 2.55 -5.77 -13.84
C PHE A 130 3.35 -6.43 -14.95
N ARG A 131 4.59 -5.97 -15.19
CA ARG A 131 5.44 -6.55 -16.23
C ARG A 131 5.98 -7.90 -15.83
N VAL A 132 6.39 -8.09 -14.58
CA VAL A 132 6.88 -9.37 -14.10
C VAL A 132 5.78 -10.41 -14.18
N PHE A 133 4.62 -10.17 -13.60
CA PHE A 133 3.50 -11.10 -13.65
C PHE A 133 2.95 -11.29 -15.07
N GLY A 134 2.87 -10.22 -15.86
CA GLY A 134 2.43 -10.30 -17.25
C GLY A 134 3.35 -11.14 -18.14
N ALA A 135 4.67 -11.11 -17.90
CA ALA A 135 5.63 -11.96 -18.60
C ALA A 135 5.44 -13.44 -18.28
N ASP A 136 4.93 -13.78 -17.11
CA ASP A 136 4.56 -15.14 -16.69
C ASP A 136 3.16 -15.56 -17.18
N GLY A 137 2.50 -14.76 -17.99
CA GLY A 137 1.19 -15.08 -18.57
C GLY A 137 -0.02 -14.77 -17.69
N TYR A 138 0.18 -14.06 -16.57
CA TYR A 138 -0.92 -13.62 -15.73
C TYR A 138 -1.86 -12.67 -16.48
N ARG A 139 -3.15 -12.76 -16.17
CA ARG A 139 -4.07 -11.66 -16.39
C ARG A 139 -3.70 -10.55 -15.41
N THR A 140 -3.43 -9.34 -15.91
CA THR A 140 -3.03 -8.22 -15.04
C THR A 140 -4.03 -7.08 -15.11
N SER A 141 -4.49 -6.57 -13.95
CA SER A 141 -5.52 -5.54 -13.91
C SER A 141 -5.26 -4.50 -12.81
N PHE A 142 -5.64 -3.27 -13.10
CA PHE A 142 -5.63 -2.13 -12.17
C PHE A 142 -7.04 -1.57 -12.01
N TYR A 143 -7.49 -1.39 -10.77
CA TYR A 143 -8.80 -0.86 -10.45
C TYR A 143 -8.70 0.35 -9.52
N HIS A 144 -9.36 1.46 -9.91
CA HIS A 144 -9.48 2.65 -9.08
C HIS A 144 -10.79 3.38 -9.34
N PRO A 145 -11.66 3.60 -8.33
CA PRO A 145 -12.97 4.23 -8.51
C PRO A 145 -12.91 5.77 -8.57
N GLY A 146 -11.81 6.31 -9.08
CA GLY A 146 -11.58 7.72 -9.32
C GLY A 146 -11.39 8.04 -10.80
N ASP A 147 -11.06 9.31 -11.07
CA ASP A 147 -10.82 9.79 -12.43
C ASP A 147 -9.49 9.28 -13.00
N ALA A 148 -9.52 8.73 -14.21
CA ALA A 148 -8.35 8.20 -14.89
C ALA A 148 -7.23 9.24 -15.13
N TRP A 149 -7.60 10.51 -15.36
CA TRP A 149 -6.67 11.60 -15.59
C TRP A 149 -5.95 12.08 -14.31
N PHE A 150 -6.54 11.80 -13.14
CA PHE A 150 -5.97 12.25 -11.87
C PHE A 150 -4.66 11.51 -11.59
N TYR A 151 -3.61 12.25 -11.26
CA TYR A 151 -2.21 11.77 -11.21
C TYR A 151 -1.67 11.20 -12.54
N ASN A 152 -2.37 11.37 -13.66
CA ASN A 152 -1.99 10.79 -14.95
C ASN A 152 -2.05 9.24 -14.97
N ARG A 153 -2.88 8.63 -14.10
CA ARG A 153 -2.93 7.17 -13.92
C ARG A 153 -3.14 6.41 -15.23
N GLU A 154 -4.07 6.83 -16.08
CA GLU A 154 -4.37 6.16 -17.35
C GLU A 154 -3.15 5.98 -18.28
N ASN A 155 -2.18 6.90 -18.22
CA ASN A 155 -0.95 6.74 -18.99
C ASN A 155 0.09 5.95 -18.21
N VAL A 156 0.20 6.20 -16.90
CA VAL A 156 1.21 5.56 -16.05
C VAL A 156 0.99 4.06 -15.96
N TYR A 157 -0.23 3.60 -15.68
CA TYR A 157 -0.50 2.16 -15.58
C TYR A 157 -0.26 1.42 -16.90
N ARG A 158 -0.53 2.05 -18.04
CA ARG A 158 -0.14 1.53 -19.36
C ARG A 158 1.39 1.42 -19.48
N TRP A 159 2.14 2.40 -19.04
CA TRP A 159 3.60 2.33 -19.02
C TRP A 159 4.14 1.32 -18.00
N LEU A 160 3.43 1.08 -16.93
CA LEU A 160 3.72 -0.01 -15.98
C LEU A 160 3.33 -1.38 -16.54
N GLY A 161 2.52 -1.46 -17.58
CA GLY A 161 2.19 -2.70 -18.29
C GLY A 161 0.93 -3.41 -17.80
N ALA A 162 0.01 -2.71 -17.13
CA ALA A 162 -1.31 -3.26 -16.83
C ALA A 162 -2.04 -3.61 -18.13
N GLU A 163 -2.61 -4.83 -18.21
CA GLU A 163 -3.38 -5.31 -19.36
C GLU A 163 -4.79 -4.68 -19.36
N HIS A 164 -5.39 -4.56 -18.19
CA HIS A 164 -6.71 -3.99 -17.98
C HIS A 164 -6.65 -2.86 -16.95
N GLU A 165 -7.15 -1.70 -17.34
CA GLU A 165 -7.26 -0.53 -16.47
C GLU A 165 -8.74 -0.17 -16.34
N VAL A 166 -9.29 -0.17 -15.12
CA VAL A 166 -10.70 0.10 -14.83
C VAL A 166 -10.82 1.27 -13.86
N PHE A 167 -11.36 2.37 -14.35
CA PHE A 167 -11.62 3.58 -13.59
C PHE A 167 -13.12 3.81 -13.39
N ALA A 168 -13.51 4.79 -12.58
CA ALA A 168 -14.90 5.09 -12.31
C ALA A 168 -15.79 5.18 -13.57
N LYS A 169 -15.26 5.74 -14.67
CA LYS A 169 -15.95 5.85 -15.96
C LYS A 169 -16.28 4.51 -16.62
N ASP A 170 -15.54 3.46 -16.29
CA ASP A 170 -15.67 2.12 -16.88
C ASP A 170 -16.51 1.20 -16.00
N MET A 171 -16.72 1.58 -14.73
CA MET A 171 -17.49 0.83 -13.73
C MET A 171 -18.99 1.00 -13.93
N LYS A 172 -19.77 -0.04 -13.62
CA LYS A 172 -21.24 -0.05 -13.76
C LYS A 172 -21.89 -0.18 -12.40
N ASN A 173 -23.03 0.46 -12.23
CA ASN A 173 -23.84 0.35 -11.00
C ASN A 173 -23.03 0.71 -9.75
N LEU A 174 -22.23 1.77 -9.82
CA LEU A 174 -21.44 2.24 -8.72
C LEU A 174 -22.26 2.40 -7.43
N GLU A 175 -21.76 1.85 -6.35
CA GLU A 175 -22.33 1.97 -5.02
C GLU A 175 -21.57 3.00 -4.20
N TYR A 176 -22.31 3.86 -3.51
CA TYR A 176 -21.74 5.00 -2.80
C TYR A 176 -22.12 5.01 -1.33
N LYS A 177 -21.15 5.39 -0.48
CA LYS A 177 -21.40 5.84 0.89
C LYS A 177 -20.98 7.31 0.98
N GLY A 178 -21.95 8.20 1.15
CA GLY A 178 -21.73 9.61 0.89
C GLY A 178 -21.42 9.89 -0.58
N ARG A 179 -20.26 10.48 -0.85
CA ARG A 179 -19.81 10.77 -2.23
C ARG A 179 -18.79 9.79 -2.77
N TRP A 180 -18.34 8.84 -1.96
CA TRP A 180 -17.28 7.92 -2.32
C TRP A 180 -17.82 6.54 -2.67
N VAL A 181 -17.23 5.93 -3.67
CA VAL A 181 -17.52 4.53 -4.03
C VAL A 181 -17.10 3.63 -2.88
N THR A 182 -17.97 2.65 -2.55
CA THR A 182 -17.75 1.78 -1.39
C THR A 182 -16.64 0.77 -1.61
N ASP A 183 -15.96 0.43 -0.52
CA ASP A 183 -14.96 -0.65 -0.50
C ASP A 183 -15.61 -2.01 -0.80
N ASP A 184 -16.85 -2.22 -0.35
CA ASP A 184 -17.61 -3.44 -0.64
C ASP A 184 -17.89 -3.62 -2.14
N TYR A 185 -18.22 -2.51 -2.85
CA TYR A 185 -18.35 -2.54 -4.31
C TYR A 185 -17.03 -2.92 -4.99
N MET A 186 -15.91 -2.38 -4.51
CA MET A 186 -14.59 -2.70 -5.04
C MET A 186 -14.21 -4.16 -4.78
N ALA A 187 -14.59 -4.73 -3.63
CA ALA A 187 -14.42 -6.15 -3.37
C ALA A 187 -15.15 -7.01 -4.40
N GLY A 188 -16.42 -6.67 -4.71
CA GLY A 188 -17.18 -7.36 -5.75
C GLY A 188 -16.51 -7.34 -7.13
N LEU A 189 -15.92 -6.21 -7.51
CA LEU A 189 -15.17 -6.11 -8.78
C LEU A 189 -13.93 -6.99 -8.79
N ILE A 190 -13.20 -7.10 -7.67
CA ILE A 190 -12.04 -7.98 -7.53
C ILE A 190 -12.48 -9.45 -7.68
N GLU A 191 -13.58 -9.84 -7.05
CA GLU A 191 -14.15 -11.19 -7.17
C GLU A 191 -14.54 -11.50 -8.62
N GLU A 192 -15.22 -10.58 -9.31
CA GLU A 192 -15.59 -10.73 -10.73
C GLU A 192 -14.37 -10.86 -11.66
N GLU A 193 -13.31 -10.09 -11.40
CA GLU A 193 -12.07 -10.16 -12.17
C GLU A 193 -11.34 -11.48 -11.94
N PHE A 194 -11.35 -11.97 -10.71
CA PHE A 194 -10.79 -13.28 -10.38
C PHE A 194 -11.53 -14.41 -11.12
N GLU A 195 -12.85 -14.42 -11.11
CA GLU A 195 -13.65 -15.40 -11.88
C GLU A 195 -13.36 -15.31 -13.39
N THR A 196 -13.14 -14.11 -13.90
CA THR A 196 -12.76 -13.91 -15.30
C THR A 196 -11.41 -14.56 -15.59
N ALA A 197 -10.41 -14.33 -14.75
CA ALA A 197 -9.08 -14.93 -14.89
C ALA A 197 -9.13 -16.46 -14.83
N VAL A 198 -9.88 -17.01 -13.87
CA VAL A 198 -10.12 -18.46 -13.73
C VAL A 198 -10.77 -19.02 -15.00
N SER A 199 -11.78 -18.35 -15.55
CA SER A 199 -12.46 -18.77 -16.77
C SER A 199 -11.53 -18.78 -18.01
N GLU A 200 -10.51 -17.92 -18.00
CA GLU A 200 -9.47 -17.86 -19.04
C GLU A 200 -8.33 -18.88 -18.80
N GLY A 201 -8.33 -19.57 -17.66
CA GLY A 201 -7.26 -20.49 -17.25
C GLY A 201 -5.94 -19.77 -16.96
N ARG A 202 -6.00 -18.53 -16.50
CA ARG A 202 -4.85 -17.67 -16.16
C ARG A 202 -4.85 -17.32 -14.68
N PRO A 203 -3.72 -17.31 -14.00
CA PRO A 203 -3.65 -16.68 -12.68
C PRO A 203 -3.82 -15.17 -12.80
N LEU A 204 -4.29 -14.52 -11.73
CA LEU A 204 -4.55 -13.08 -11.68
C LEU A 204 -3.48 -12.33 -10.90
N PHE A 205 -2.99 -11.22 -11.44
CA PHE A 205 -2.36 -10.15 -10.70
C PHE A 205 -3.27 -8.92 -10.74
N ASN A 206 -3.95 -8.63 -9.65
CA ASN A 206 -4.79 -7.45 -9.52
C ASN A 206 -4.19 -6.47 -8.52
N TYR A 207 -4.17 -5.19 -8.89
CA TYR A 207 -3.86 -4.09 -7.99
C TYR A 207 -5.07 -3.15 -7.93
N THR A 208 -5.62 -2.97 -6.74
CA THR A 208 -6.78 -2.11 -6.50
C THR A 208 -6.43 -1.02 -5.51
N THR A 209 -6.70 0.24 -5.89
CA THR A 209 -6.62 1.40 -4.99
C THR A 209 -8.03 1.87 -4.68
N THR A 210 -8.44 1.85 -3.42
CA THR A 210 -9.78 2.30 -2.98
C THR A 210 -9.83 3.81 -2.78
N ILE A 211 -10.99 4.36 -2.37
CA ILE A 211 -11.18 5.80 -2.15
C ILE A 211 -12.19 6.11 -1.03
N GLN A 212 -12.90 5.12 -0.50
CA GLN A 212 -14.06 5.39 0.37
C GLN A 212 -13.71 6.21 1.60
N ASN A 213 -12.59 5.90 2.24
CA ASN A 213 -12.19 6.62 3.46
C ASN A 213 -11.41 7.91 3.21
N HIS A 214 -11.46 8.46 1.98
CA HIS A 214 -10.81 9.75 1.68
C HIS A 214 -11.37 10.88 2.54
N MET A 215 -10.50 11.77 3.01
CA MET A 215 -10.89 12.96 3.78
C MET A 215 -11.89 13.83 3.00
N SER A 216 -12.66 14.75 3.64
CA SER A 216 -12.58 15.19 5.04
C SER A 216 -13.46 14.32 5.93
N TYR A 217 -13.07 14.21 7.22
CA TYR A 217 -13.82 13.45 8.21
C TYR A 217 -14.79 14.38 8.98
N THR A 218 -15.78 14.90 8.25
CA THR A 218 -16.83 15.78 8.79
C THR A 218 -18.11 15.00 9.09
N ALA A 219 -18.90 15.47 10.04
CA ALA A 219 -20.10 14.76 10.49
C ALA A 219 -21.14 14.50 9.38
N ASP A 220 -21.09 15.22 8.27
CA ASP A 220 -21.94 15.07 7.11
C ASP A 220 -21.33 14.19 5.98
N LYS A 221 -20.16 13.57 6.21
CA LYS A 221 -19.43 12.78 5.20
C LYS A 221 -20.33 11.74 4.50
N TYR A 222 -21.17 11.06 5.26
CA TYR A 222 -22.06 10.02 4.75
C TYR A 222 -23.53 10.47 4.64
N GLY A 223 -23.78 11.77 4.70
CA GLY A 223 -25.10 12.37 4.58
C GLY A 223 -25.64 12.94 5.89
N GLU A 224 -26.61 13.84 5.77
CA GLU A 224 -27.22 14.48 6.92
C GLU A 224 -27.94 13.45 7.81
N GLY A 225 -27.67 13.49 9.12
CA GLY A 225 -28.29 12.60 10.10
C GLY A 225 -27.67 11.20 10.18
N TYR A 226 -26.56 10.91 9.49
CA TYR A 226 -25.84 9.65 9.67
C TYR A 226 -25.31 9.58 11.11
N VAL A 227 -25.52 8.43 11.77
CA VAL A 227 -25.08 8.21 13.15
C VAL A 227 -23.83 7.34 13.15
N PHE A 228 -22.72 7.93 13.52
CA PHE A 228 -21.44 7.22 13.64
C PHE A 228 -21.36 6.44 14.94
N PRO A 229 -20.83 5.22 14.94
CA PRO A 229 -20.53 4.51 16.18
C PRO A 229 -19.50 5.29 17.00
N PRO A 230 -19.66 5.36 18.33
CA PRO A 230 -18.76 6.11 19.19
C PRO A 230 -17.36 5.47 19.22
N VAL A 231 -16.33 6.30 19.28
CA VAL A 231 -14.97 5.84 19.57
C VAL A 231 -14.74 5.75 21.07
N SER A 232 -13.99 4.72 21.49
CA SER A 232 -13.57 4.53 22.87
C SER A 232 -12.13 5.00 23.03
N THR A 233 -11.89 5.89 23.99
CA THR A 233 -10.56 6.41 24.32
C THR A 233 -10.49 6.83 25.77
N THR A 234 -9.32 6.66 26.39
CA THR A 234 -9.02 7.18 27.74
C THR A 234 -8.52 8.62 27.71
N ALA A 235 -8.24 9.16 26.51
CA ALA A 235 -7.82 10.54 26.34
C ALA A 235 -8.98 11.52 26.56
N ASP A 236 -8.67 12.68 27.12
CA ASP A 236 -9.59 13.83 27.19
C ASP A 236 -9.53 14.59 25.84
N ILE A 237 -10.26 14.07 24.86
CA ILE A 237 -10.32 14.62 23.52
C ILE A 237 -11.43 15.65 23.35
N SER A 238 -11.18 16.69 22.56
CA SER A 238 -12.18 17.70 22.24
C SER A 238 -13.37 17.10 21.46
N PRO A 239 -14.59 17.70 21.54
CA PRO A 239 -15.73 17.25 20.74
C PRO A 239 -15.47 17.22 19.23
N GLU A 240 -14.64 18.13 18.72
CA GLU A 240 -14.23 18.18 17.32
C GLU A 240 -13.38 16.96 16.94
N THR A 241 -12.35 16.66 17.75
CA THR A 241 -11.51 15.47 17.55
C THR A 241 -12.34 14.20 17.66
N ARG A 242 -13.23 14.10 18.63
CA ARG A 242 -14.13 12.95 18.79
C ARG A 242 -14.96 12.72 17.53
N SER A 243 -15.65 13.76 17.03
CA SER A 243 -16.45 13.66 15.82
C SER A 243 -15.62 13.22 14.62
N MET A 244 -14.43 13.79 14.44
CA MET A 244 -13.52 13.43 13.37
C MET A 244 -13.08 11.96 13.44
N LEU A 245 -12.75 11.47 14.64
CA LEU A 245 -12.36 10.08 14.87
C LEU A 245 -13.52 9.11 14.62
N GLU A 246 -14.73 9.44 15.04
CA GLU A 246 -15.93 8.62 14.79
C GLU A 246 -16.18 8.46 13.29
N VAL A 247 -16.08 9.55 12.53
CA VAL A 247 -16.22 9.54 11.07
C VAL A 247 -15.11 8.73 10.39
N TYR A 248 -13.85 8.95 10.79
CA TYR A 248 -12.71 8.23 10.26
C TYR A 248 -12.80 6.72 10.53
N THR A 249 -13.09 6.35 11.78
CA THR A 249 -13.16 4.95 12.22
C THR A 249 -14.28 4.18 11.51
N GLU A 250 -15.38 4.86 11.16
CA GLU A 250 -16.44 4.23 10.35
C GLU A 250 -15.92 3.79 8.98
N GLY A 251 -15.10 4.60 8.32
CA GLY A 251 -14.47 4.20 7.07
C GLY A 251 -13.45 3.08 7.25
N VAL A 252 -12.75 3.04 8.39
CA VAL A 252 -11.85 1.93 8.74
C VAL A 252 -12.61 0.62 8.91
N ARG A 253 -13.80 0.64 9.54
CA ARG A 253 -14.66 -0.55 9.65
C ARG A 253 -15.11 -1.07 8.29
N ASP A 254 -15.45 -0.17 7.37
CA ASP A 254 -15.81 -0.58 6.01
C ASP A 254 -14.62 -1.22 5.28
N ALA A 255 -13.42 -0.67 5.46
CA ALA A 255 -12.18 -1.23 4.91
C ALA A 255 -11.87 -2.63 5.49
N ASP A 256 -12.01 -2.80 6.80
CA ASP A 256 -11.83 -4.08 7.47
C ASP A 256 -12.89 -5.10 7.05
N ALA A 257 -14.12 -4.66 6.82
CA ALA A 257 -15.18 -5.51 6.28
C ALA A 257 -14.86 -5.98 4.84
N MET A 258 -14.27 -5.11 4.01
CA MET A 258 -13.74 -5.49 2.70
C MET A 258 -12.66 -6.57 2.83
N LEU A 259 -11.71 -6.39 3.74
CA LEU A 259 -10.67 -7.39 4.03
C LEU A 259 -11.27 -8.73 4.43
N GLY A 260 -12.24 -8.73 5.35
CA GLY A 260 -12.95 -9.92 5.79
C GLY A 260 -13.74 -10.60 4.66
N ARG A 261 -14.42 -9.85 3.81
CA ARG A 261 -15.13 -10.35 2.65
C ARG A 261 -14.18 -11.05 1.66
N LEU A 262 -13.10 -10.39 1.28
CA LEU A 262 -12.13 -10.94 0.33
C LEU A 262 -11.46 -12.20 0.90
N THR A 263 -11.08 -12.18 2.19
CA THR A 263 -10.48 -13.34 2.85
C THR A 263 -11.44 -14.52 2.88
N ALA A 264 -12.71 -14.30 3.24
CA ALA A 264 -13.73 -15.34 3.26
C ALA A 264 -13.99 -15.89 1.84
N TYR A 265 -14.06 -15.01 0.83
CA TYR A 265 -14.26 -15.40 -0.55
C TYR A 265 -13.12 -16.28 -1.07
N PHE A 266 -11.87 -15.86 -0.88
CA PHE A 266 -10.71 -16.62 -1.35
C PHE A 266 -10.41 -17.88 -0.51
N ALA A 267 -10.82 -17.93 0.76
CA ALA A 267 -10.67 -19.13 1.58
C ALA A 267 -11.44 -20.34 1.05
N GLU A 268 -12.53 -20.11 0.31
CA GLU A 268 -13.36 -21.16 -0.29
C GLU A 268 -12.90 -21.60 -1.69
N ARG A 269 -11.81 -21.01 -2.22
CA ARG A 269 -11.32 -21.30 -3.57
C ARG A 269 -10.30 -22.43 -3.59
N GLU A 270 -10.37 -23.25 -4.64
CA GLU A 270 -9.38 -24.30 -4.91
C GLU A 270 -8.13 -23.72 -5.59
N GLU A 271 -8.27 -22.58 -6.28
CA GLU A 271 -7.16 -21.85 -6.88
C GLU A 271 -6.30 -21.20 -5.78
N PRO A 272 -4.97 -21.27 -5.92
CA PRO A 272 -4.08 -20.66 -4.95
C PRO A 272 -4.09 -19.13 -5.07
N VAL A 273 -4.34 -18.43 -3.94
CA VAL A 273 -4.44 -16.97 -3.87
C VAL A 273 -3.64 -16.41 -2.70
N VAL A 274 -2.84 -15.40 -2.99
CA VAL A 274 -2.22 -14.51 -2.00
C VAL A 274 -2.94 -13.16 -2.04
N LEU A 275 -3.49 -12.75 -0.92
CA LEU A 275 -4.12 -11.44 -0.72
C LEU A 275 -3.19 -10.54 0.09
N VAL A 276 -2.94 -9.34 -0.43
CA VAL A 276 -2.20 -8.28 0.25
C VAL A 276 -3.14 -7.10 0.49
N PHE A 277 -3.21 -6.64 1.73
CA PHE A 277 -4.03 -5.49 2.09
C PHE A 277 -3.21 -4.52 2.94
N TYR A 278 -3.17 -3.23 2.59
CA TYR A 278 -2.38 -2.24 3.28
C TYR A 278 -2.90 -0.82 3.09
N GLY A 279 -2.50 0.10 3.98
CA GLY A 279 -2.85 1.51 3.90
C GLY A 279 -1.86 2.32 3.06
N ASP A 280 -2.36 3.31 2.33
CA ASP A 280 -1.53 4.20 1.50
C ASP A 280 -0.84 5.32 2.28
N HIS A 281 -1.46 5.80 3.34
CA HIS A 281 -0.93 6.80 4.29
C HIS A 281 -1.81 6.87 5.54
N LEU A 282 -1.28 7.49 6.59
CA LEU A 282 -2.08 7.83 7.78
C LEU A 282 -3.14 8.90 7.45
N PRO A 283 -4.29 8.91 8.16
CA PRO A 283 -5.34 9.91 7.95
C PRO A 283 -4.91 11.32 8.39
N TYR A 284 -5.51 12.35 7.76
CA TYR A 284 -5.44 13.71 8.25
C TYR A 284 -6.43 13.89 9.40
N LEU A 285 -5.93 14.04 10.60
CA LEU A 285 -6.74 14.22 11.81
C LEU A 285 -6.64 15.66 12.38
N GLY A 286 -6.96 16.63 11.53
CA GLY A 286 -7.05 18.04 11.89
C GLY A 286 -5.74 18.81 11.74
N ASP A 287 -5.86 20.15 11.77
CA ASP A 287 -4.73 21.06 11.61
C ASP A 287 -3.67 20.82 12.69
N ASN A 288 -2.41 20.89 12.29
CA ASN A 288 -1.26 20.61 13.14
C ASN A 288 -1.31 19.23 13.82
N GLN A 289 -1.94 18.24 13.20
CA GLN A 289 -2.10 16.88 13.73
C GLN A 289 -2.83 16.86 15.10
N LYS A 290 -3.81 17.76 15.29
CA LYS A 290 -4.53 17.94 16.57
C LYS A 290 -5.09 16.62 17.11
N GLY A 291 -5.72 15.80 16.27
CA GLY A 291 -6.29 14.51 16.67
C GLY A 291 -5.23 13.57 17.25
N TYR A 292 -4.08 13.49 16.62
CA TYR A 292 -2.96 12.68 17.12
C TYR A 292 -2.41 13.22 18.44
N ALA A 293 -2.24 14.54 18.54
CA ALA A 293 -1.75 15.18 19.77
C ALA A 293 -2.70 14.95 20.96
N GLU A 294 -4.01 15.07 20.76
CA GLU A 294 -5.02 14.81 21.80
C GLU A 294 -5.09 13.33 22.20
N LEU A 295 -4.67 12.42 21.32
CA LEU A 295 -4.55 10.99 21.60
C LEU A 295 -3.21 10.61 22.24
N GLY A 296 -2.33 11.56 22.49
CA GLY A 296 -1.00 11.29 23.03
C GLY A 296 -0.09 10.52 22.07
N SER A 297 -0.40 10.57 20.79
CA SER A 297 0.39 9.93 19.75
C SER A 297 1.72 10.65 19.50
N GLU A 298 2.74 9.89 19.09
CA GLU A 298 4.02 10.45 18.61
C GLU A 298 3.90 11.10 17.23
N VAL A 299 2.78 10.90 16.50
CA VAL A 299 2.47 11.57 15.24
C VAL A 299 2.16 13.03 15.50
N THR A 300 3.16 13.89 15.34
CA THR A 300 3.03 15.33 15.61
C THR A 300 3.40 16.15 14.39
N ALA A 301 2.96 17.44 14.36
CA ALA A 301 3.35 18.39 13.31
C ALA A 301 4.84 18.74 13.37
N ALA A 302 5.46 18.72 14.56
CA ALA A 302 6.85 19.10 14.77
C ALA A 302 7.77 17.88 14.66
N GLU A 303 8.39 17.70 13.49
CA GLU A 303 9.31 16.57 13.25
C GLU A 303 10.48 16.54 14.25
N ASN A 304 10.94 17.69 14.73
CA ASN A 304 12.07 17.79 15.65
C ASN A 304 11.76 17.31 17.09
N ASP A 305 10.49 17.21 17.45
CA ASP A 305 10.05 16.83 18.80
C ASP A 305 9.70 15.33 18.88
N ARG A 306 9.90 14.56 17.81
CA ARG A 306 9.55 13.14 17.75
C ARG A 306 10.70 12.27 18.23
N THR A 307 10.36 11.23 18.98
CA THR A 307 11.29 10.16 19.36
C THR A 307 11.42 9.14 18.24
N ASP A 308 10.32 8.86 17.52
CA ASP A 308 10.33 8.05 16.30
C ASP A 308 9.60 8.76 15.16
N ILE A 309 10.35 9.28 14.21
CA ILE A 309 9.78 9.96 13.04
C ILE A 309 9.03 8.99 12.11
N LEU A 310 9.35 7.70 12.13
CA LEU A 310 8.69 6.69 11.29
C LEU A 310 7.22 6.52 11.66
N CYS A 311 6.80 6.84 12.91
CA CYS A 311 5.42 6.71 13.34
C CYS A 311 4.41 7.45 12.44
N SER A 312 4.84 8.52 11.75
CA SER A 312 3.99 9.29 10.82
C SER A 312 3.83 8.65 9.44
N TYR A 313 4.59 7.60 9.15
CA TYR A 313 4.64 6.98 7.83
C TYR A 313 4.37 5.48 7.86
N LYS A 314 4.05 4.92 9.02
CA LYS A 314 3.72 3.50 9.19
C LYS A 314 2.22 3.28 9.03
N THR A 315 1.85 2.46 8.06
CA THR A 315 0.49 1.92 7.93
C THR A 315 0.53 0.40 8.06
N PRO A 316 -0.53 -0.26 8.56
CA PRO A 316 -0.54 -1.70 8.67
C PRO A 316 -0.54 -2.36 7.29
N TYR A 317 0.08 -3.54 7.20
CA TYR A 317 -0.13 -4.45 6.08
C TYR A 317 -0.36 -5.87 6.58
N VAL A 318 -1.07 -6.64 5.77
CA VAL A 318 -1.19 -8.08 5.90
C VAL A 318 -1.02 -8.73 4.52
N ILE A 319 -0.27 -9.82 4.47
CA ILE A 319 -0.14 -10.73 3.33
C ILE A 319 -0.68 -12.06 3.80
N TRP A 320 -1.78 -12.52 3.22
CA TRP A 320 -2.45 -13.75 3.61
C TRP A 320 -2.54 -14.70 2.42
N ALA A 321 -2.35 -15.97 2.66
CA ALA A 321 -2.49 -17.05 1.68
C ALA A 321 -3.70 -17.90 2.01
N ASN A 322 -4.54 -18.25 1.02
CA ASN A 322 -5.50 -19.31 1.22
C ASN A 322 -4.81 -20.67 1.35
N SER A 323 -5.53 -21.70 1.76
CA SER A 323 -4.94 -23.02 2.00
C SER A 323 -4.21 -23.58 0.78
N ALA A 324 -4.75 -23.35 -0.42
CA ALA A 324 -4.13 -23.81 -1.67
C ALA A 324 -2.80 -23.09 -1.97
N ALA A 325 -2.75 -21.78 -1.74
CA ALA A 325 -1.50 -21.03 -1.89
C ALA A 325 -0.48 -21.37 -0.80
N ALA A 326 -0.92 -21.53 0.44
CA ALA A 326 -0.04 -21.90 1.55
C ALA A 326 0.64 -23.26 1.31
N GLU A 327 -0.10 -24.24 0.78
CA GLU A 327 0.45 -25.54 0.38
C GLU A 327 1.40 -25.40 -0.81
N THR A 328 0.97 -24.67 -1.87
CA THR A 328 1.75 -24.49 -3.10
C THR A 328 3.10 -23.82 -2.84
N LEU A 329 3.13 -22.82 -1.96
CA LEU A 329 4.32 -22.03 -1.66
C LEU A 329 5.23 -22.65 -0.60
N ASP A 330 4.79 -23.70 0.13
CA ASP A 330 5.42 -24.09 1.39
C ASP A 330 5.55 -22.87 2.32
N TRP A 331 4.40 -22.33 2.74
CA TRP A 331 4.27 -21.00 3.35
C TRP A 331 5.30 -20.69 4.42
N ASP A 332 5.49 -21.59 5.38
CA ASP A 332 6.44 -21.37 6.48
C ASP A 332 7.87 -21.19 5.98
N SER A 333 8.27 -22.03 5.01
CA SER A 333 9.60 -21.94 4.39
C SER A 333 9.74 -20.67 3.55
N ALA A 334 8.69 -20.30 2.80
CA ALA A 334 8.67 -19.09 1.98
C ALA A 334 8.79 -17.83 2.85
N VAL A 335 8.00 -17.72 3.92
CA VAL A 335 8.08 -16.60 4.87
C VAL A 335 9.43 -16.53 5.56
N ALA A 336 9.98 -17.66 6.02
CA ALA A 336 11.28 -17.69 6.66
C ALA A 336 12.42 -17.22 5.73
N SER A 337 12.30 -17.50 4.42
CA SER A 337 13.29 -17.08 3.41
C SER A 337 13.32 -15.57 3.14
N LEU A 338 12.27 -14.85 3.52
CA LEU A 338 12.19 -13.40 3.35
C LEU A 338 13.19 -12.65 4.24
N GLU A 339 13.61 -13.26 5.36
CA GLU A 339 14.51 -12.63 6.34
C GLU A 339 14.04 -11.22 6.75
N LEU A 340 12.72 -11.09 7.02
CA LEU A 340 12.16 -9.82 7.45
C LEU A 340 12.62 -9.45 8.86
N PRO A 341 12.61 -8.13 9.19
CA PRO A 341 12.82 -7.70 10.58
C PRO A 341 11.78 -8.32 11.52
N GLU A 342 12.14 -8.49 12.78
CA GLU A 342 11.26 -9.11 13.79
C GLU A 342 9.93 -8.34 13.97
N ASP A 343 9.96 -7.02 13.81
CA ASP A 343 8.79 -6.13 13.86
C ASP A 343 7.99 -6.08 12.54
N GLY A 344 8.44 -6.77 11.49
CA GLY A 344 7.80 -6.79 10.19
C GLY A 344 7.77 -5.43 9.46
N VAL A 345 8.61 -4.46 9.86
CA VAL A 345 8.59 -3.12 9.26
C VAL A 345 9.44 -3.08 7.98
N ILE A 346 8.80 -2.72 6.85
CA ILE A 346 9.47 -2.55 5.55
C ILE A 346 9.03 -1.26 4.87
N SER A 347 9.83 -0.71 3.98
CA SER A 347 9.39 0.39 3.10
C SER A 347 8.46 -0.11 2.00
N ALA A 348 7.52 0.73 1.56
CA ALA A 348 6.60 0.43 0.45
C ALA A 348 7.34 -0.01 -0.83
N ALA A 349 8.50 0.57 -1.10
CA ALA A 349 9.35 0.18 -2.22
C ALA A 349 9.85 -1.27 -2.17
N PHE A 350 9.79 -1.93 -1.03
CA PHE A 350 10.18 -3.34 -0.89
C PHE A 350 9.01 -4.32 -0.95
N LEU A 351 7.77 -3.84 -1.00
CA LEU A 351 6.61 -4.73 -1.07
C LEU A 351 6.67 -5.63 -2.31
N GLY A 352 7.01 -5.07 -3.46
CA GLY A 352 7.14 -5.82 -4.72
C GLY A 352 8.18 -6.96 -4.62
N SER A 353 9.40 -6.67 -4.17
CA SER A 353 10.42 -7.70 -3.99
C SER A 353 10.04 -8.73 -2.93
N THR A 354 9.33 -8.32 -1.87
CA THR A 354 8.80 -9.25 -0.86
C THR A 354 7.82 -10.25 -1.47
N LEU A 355 6.92 -9.79 -2.32
CA LEU A 355 5.93 -10.66 -2.99
C LEU A 355 6.57 -11.58 -4.02
N LEU A 356 7.56 -11.11 -4.77
CA LEU A 356 8.27 -11.94 -5.74
C LEU A 356 9.11 -13.00 -5.04
N ASP A 357 9.80 -12.67 -3.94
CA ASP A 357 10.50 -13.65 -3.12
C ASP A 357 9.53 -14.67 -2.52
N LEU A 358 8.42 -14.22 -1.92
CA LEU A 358 7.40 -15.07 -1.32
C LEU A 358 6.78 -16.06 -2.32
N THR A 359 6.56 -15.62 -3.56
CA THR A 359 5.98 -16.42 -4.63
C THR A 359 7.02 -17.17 -5.48
N GLY A 360 8.27 -17.27 -4.99
CA GLY A 360 9.32 -18.06 -5.63
C GLY A 360 9.81 -17.51 -6.97
N ARG A 361 9.69 -16.19 -7.19
CA ARG A 361 10.10 -15.48 -8.42
C ARG A 361 11.43 -14.75 -8.30
N THR A 362 12.16 -14.97 -7.23
CA THR A 362 13.53 -14.47 -7.11
C THR A 362 14.32 -14.90 -8.33
N GLY A 363 14.99 -13.98 -9.01
CA GLY A 363 15.76 -14.23 -10.24
C GLY A 363 15.02 -13.94 -11.55
N GLU A 364 13.77 -13.50 -11.52
CA GLU A 364 13.02 -13.13 -12.72
C GLU A 364 13.32 -11.70 -13.19
N ASP A 365 13.57 -10.79 -12.27
CA ASP A 365 13.84 -9.39 -12.57
C ASP A 365 15.03 -8.86 -11.73
N PRO A 366 16.15 -8.44 -12.38
CA PRO A 366 17.35 -7.99 -11.67
C PRO A 366 17.11 -6.79 -10.73
N TRP A 367 16.17 -5.92 -11.06
CA TRP A 367 15.84 -4.78 -10.24
C TRP A 367 15.16 -5.20 -8.92
N PHE A 368 14.16 -6.08 -9.00
CA PHE A 368 13.48 -6.58 -7.81
C PHE A 368 14.38 -7.50 -6.98
N ASP A 369 15.28 -8.26 -7.59
CA ASP A 369 16.30 -9.05 -6.88
C ASP A 369 17.26 -8.17 -6.08
N PHE A 370 17.67 -7.05 -6.69
CA PHE A 370 18.46 -6.05 -5.97
C PHE A 370 17.70 -5.49 -4.78
N LEU A 371 16.42 -5.14 -4.95
CA LEU A 371 15.58 -4.65 -3.87
C LEU A 371 15.39 -5.68 -2.76
N GLY A 372 15.22 -6.96 -3.09
CA GLY A 372 15.17 -8.05 -2.11
C GLY A 372 16.47 -8.16 -1.30
N SER A 373 17.61 -8.00 -1.95
CA SER A 373 18.91 -8.00 -1.30
C SER A 373 19.09 -6.76 -0.39
N LEU A 374 18.65 -5.60 -0.86
CA LEU A 374 18.69 -4.36 -0.09
C LEU A 374 17.77 -4.43 1.13
N ARG A 375 16.55 -4.95 0.97
CA ARG A 375 15.59 -5.14 2.07
C ARG A 375 16.18 -5.93 3.23
N ARG A 376 16.91 -7.00 2.97
CA ARG A 376 17.57 -7.83 4.02
C ARG A 376 18.60 -7.06 4.83
N THR A 377 19.20 -6.02 4.28
CA THR A 377 20.23 -5.22 4.95
C THR A 377 19.72 -3.88 5.46
N ALA A 378 18.74 -3.29 4.80
CA ALA A 378 18.14 -2.00 5.11
C ALA A 378 16.63 -2.05 4.81
N PRO A 379 15.80 -2.67 5.67
CA PRO A 379 14.38 -2.90 5.40
C PRO A 379 13.56 -1.62 5.31
N VAL A 380 14.07 -0.52 5.86
CA VAL A 380 13.45 0.80 5.78
C VAL A 380 14.41 1.78 5.15
N VAL A 381 14.01 2.34 4.01
CA VAL A 381 14.73 3.40 3.31
C VAL A 381 13.76 4.56 3.07
N GLN A 382 13.93 5.64 3.81
CA GLN A 382 13.06 6.80 3.73
C GLN A 382 13.88 8.08 4.00
N LYS A 383 14.01 8.94 3.01
CA LYS A 383 14.89 10.13 3.05
C LYS A 383 14.70 11.03 4.26
N LYS A 384 13.47 11.12 4.78
CA LYS A 384 13.15 11.97 5.94
C LYS A 384 13.18 11.22 7.28
N THR A 385 13.36 9.91 7.25
CA THR A 385 13.11 9.05 8.40
C THR A 385 14.29 8.18 8.78
N TYR A 386 15.48 8.52 8.28
CA TYR A 386 16.69 7.81 8.71
C TYR A 386 16.90 7.99 10.20
N THR A 387 16.78 6.89 10.92
CA THR A 387 17.25 6.83 12.30
C THR A 387 18.78 6.77 12.32
N PRO A 388 19.46 7.16 13.41
CA PRO A 388 20.92 7.06 13.52
C PRO A 388 21.45 5.65 13.20
N ASP A 389 20.66 4.61 13.48
CA ASP A 389 21.06 3.22 13.21
C ASP A 389 21.08 2.92 11.70
N TYR A 390 20.20 3.49 10.91
CA TYR A 390 20.21 3.37 9.46
C TYR A 390 21.33 4.23 8.82
N LEU A 391 21.65 5.38 9.38
CA LEU A 391 22.74 6.24 8.90
C LEU A 391 24.10 5.54 8.96
N THR A 392 24.28 4.56 9.83
CA THR A 392 25.53 3.76 9.88
C THR A 392 25.67 2.84 8.68
N HIS A 393 24.57 2.45 8.05
CA HIS A 393 24.55 1.64 6.83
C HIS A 393 24.67 2.47 5.55
N GLU A 394 24.17 3.73 5.53
CA GLU A 394 24.31 4.63 4.38
C GLU A 394 25.75 4.90 3.95
N LYS A 395 26.73 4.83 4.87
CA LYS A 395 28.14 4.99 4.51
C LYS A 395 28.69 3.85 3.66
N LYS A 396 27.88 2.85 3.35
CA LYS A 396 28.26 1.70 2.52
C LYS A 396 27.58 1.70 1.15
N TYR A 397 26.64 2.61 0.91
CA TYR A 397 25.88 2.78 -0.33
C TYR A 397 25.98 4.25 -0.77
#